data_1f52b026708ea45055886cc33c11b1cf
#
_entry.id   1f52b026708ea45055886cc33c11b1cf
#
_cell.length_a   1.000
_cell.length_b   1.000
_cell.length_c   1.000
_cell.angle_alpha   90.00
_cell.angle_beta   90.00
_cell.angle_gamma   90.00
#
_symmetry.space_group_name_H-M   'P 1'
#
loop_
_entity.id
_entity.type
_entity.pdbx_description
1 polymer ?
#
loop_
_entity_poly.entity_id
_entity_poly.type
_entity_poly.pdbx_seq_one_letter_code
_entity_poly.pdbx_strand_id
1 'polypeptide(L)'
;TGQAKLIKPMIDFYYENFYKKEYPGIGGSPIHDLLPFISFINDSIFEYKKSAVWISTTNDVTRGQSVADFRKIAEPTRFDDRPIQRIAVGFNYAAFKEEFMRTILKPDCP
;
A
#
# COMPACT_ATOMS: atom_id res chain seq x y z
N THR A 1 1.92 4.69 24.83
CA THR A 1 2.59 5.84 24.21
C THR A 1 1.56 6.88 23.75
N GLY A 2 1.97 8.13 23.60
CA GLY A 2 1.11 9.22 23.11
C GLY A 2 0.60 8.93 21.70
N GLN A 3 1.47 8.45 20.82
CA GLN A 3 1.11 8.08 19.45
C GLN A 3 0.04 6.99 19.39
N ALA A 4 0.19 5.93 20.18
CA ALA A 4 -0.79 4.84 20.19
C ALA A 4 -2.16 5.31 20.69
N LYS A 5 -2.18 6.19 21.70
CA LYS A 5 -3.43 6.79 22.19
C LYS A 5 -4.12 7.67 21.16
N LEU A 6 -3.36 8.31 20.28
CA LEU A 6 -3.90 9.13 19.19
C LEU A 6 -4.38 8.28 18.02
N ILE A 7 -3.58 7.31 17.58
CA ILE A 7 -3.84 6.53 16.36
C ILE A 7 -4.99 5.53 16.55
N LYS A 8 -5.06 4.87 17.71
CA LYS A 8 -6.08 3.83 17.94
C LYS A 8 -7.52 4.36 17.75
N PRO A 9 -7.94 5.47 18.36
CA PRO A 9 -9.30 5.99 18.14
C PRO A 9 -9.59 6.35 16.68
N MET A 10 -8.59 6.78 15.92
CA MET A 10 -8.74 7.07 14.49
C MET A 10 -9.02 5.80 13.69
N ILE A 11 -8.27 4.73 13.94
CA ILE A 11 -8.49 3.42 13.29
C ILE A 11 -9.86 2.85 13.65
N ASP A 12 -10.23 2.89 14.95
CA ASP A 12 -11.52 2.42 15.43
C ASP A 12 -12.69 3.21 14.79
N PHE A 13 -12.55 4.52 14.66
CA PHE A 13 -13.54 5.39 14.00
C PHE A 13 -13.76 4.98 12.54
N TYR A 14 -12.68 4.79 11.75
CA TYR A 14 -12.79 4.36 10.37
C TYR A 14 -13.39 2.96 10.24
N TYR A 15 -13.00 2.03 11.12
CA TYR A 15 -13.57 0.70 11.11
C TYR A 15 -15.08 0.70 11.35
N GLU A 16 -15.54 1.32 12.45
CA GLU A 16 -16.95 1.29 12.84
C GLU A 16 -17.85 2.12 11.91
N ASN A 17 -17.37 3.23 11.39
CA ASN A 17 -18.20 4.15 10.61
C ASN A 17 -18.12 3.93 9.10
N PHE A 18 -17.08 3.27 8.61
CA PHE A 18 -16.88 3.07 7.17
C PHE A 18 -16.69 1.60 6.83
N TYR A 19 -15.55 0.99 7.16
CA TYR A 19 -15.19 -0.33 6.65
C TYR A 19 -16.15 -1.44 7.05
N LYS A 20 -16.61 -1.46 8.28
CA LYS A 20 -17.56 -2.46 8.78
C LYS A 20 -18.92 -2.40 8.06
N LYS A 21 -19.33 -1.20 7.64
CA LYS A 21 -20.59 -0.98 6.94
C LYS A 21 -20.50 -1.27 5.45
N GLU A 22 -19.45 -0.76 4.80
CA GLU A 22 -19.26 -0.87 3.35
C GLU A 22 -18.73 -2.25 2.92
N TYR A 23 -17.99 -2.92 3.80
CA TYR A 23 -17.36 -4.20 3.53
C TYR A 23 -17.67 -5.21 4.64
N PRO A 24 -18.89 -5.77 4.70
CA PRO A 24 -19.27 -6.74 5.74
C PRO A 24 -18.30 -7.91 5.79
N GLY A 25 -17.77 -8.22 6.97
CA GLY A 25 -16.83 -9.32 7.19
C GLY A 25 -15.35 -8.98 7.01
N ILE A 26 -15.00 -7.72 6.72
CA ILE A 26 -13.59 -7.31 6.53
C ILE A 26 -12.70 -7.53 7.78
N GLY A 27 -13.29 -7.53 8.98
CA GLY A 27 -12.58 -7.84 10.22
C GLY A 27 -11.58 -6.79 10.72
N GLY A 28 -11.45 -5.64 10.05
CA GLY A 28 -10.53 -4.56 10.45
C GLY A 28 -10.47 -3.42 9.44
N SER A 29 -9.71 -2.37 9.77
CA SER A 29 -9.45 -1.25 8.86
C SER A 29 -8.21 -1.50 8.02
N PRO A 30 -8.27 -1.44 6.70
CA PRO A 30 -7.08 -1.39 5.86
C PRO A 30 -6.27 -0.12 6.14
N ILE A 31 -4.99 -0.27 6.49
CA ILE A 31 -4.08 0.84 6.76
C ILE A 31 -3.10 0.97 5.57
N HIS A 32 -3.64 1.04 4.36
CA HIS A 32 -2.86 0.98 3.12
C HIS A 32 -1.95 2.19 2.92
N ASP A 33 -2.30 3.36 3.43
CA ASP A 33 -1.48 4.57 3.31
C ASP A 33 -0.15 4.49 4.06
N LEU A 34 -0.01 3.59 5.02
CA LEU A 34 1.24 3.35 5.73
C LEU A 34 2.22 2.44 4.96
N LEU A 35 1.74 1.67 3.99
CA LEU A 35 2.61 0.76 3.22
C LEU A 35 3.78 1.49 2.54
N PRO A 36 3.58 2.63 1.85
CA PRO A 36 4.69 3.37 1.26
C PRO A 36 5.71 3.85 2.31
N PHE A 37 5.26 4.33 3.46
CA PHE A 37 6.15 4.78 4.54
C PHE A 37 6.97 3.64 5.12
N ILE A 38 6.35 2.49 5.37
CA ILE A 38 7.06 1.31 5.87
C ILE A 38 8.09 0.81 4.86
N SER A 39 7.84 0.95 3.55
CA SER A 39 8.82 0.57 2.53
C SER A 39 10.12 1.38 2.61
N PHE A 40 10.07 2.64 3.05
CA PHE A 40 11.26 3.43 3.32
C PHE A 40 12.02 2.99 4.57
N ILE A 41 11.33 2.45 5.56
CA ILE A 41 11.93 1.99 6.81
C ILE A 41 12.53 0.60 6.65
N ASN A 42 11.79 -0.30 6.03
CA ASN A 42 12.19 -1.69 5.82
C ASN A 42 11.64 -2.24 4.50
N ASP A 43 12.41 -2.05 3.44
CA ASP A 43 12.05 -2.49 2.08
C ASP A 43 11.94 -4.02 1.94
N SER A 44 12.63 -4.78 2.80
CA SER A 44 12.62 -6.24 2.75
C SER A 44 11.27 -6.89 3.07
N ILE A 45 10.35 -6.12 3.63
CA ILE A 45 8.97 -6.57 3.91
C ILE A 45 8.18 -6.79 2.61
N PHE A 46 8.58 -6.13 1.51
CA PHE A 46 7.81 -6.09 0.28
C PHE A 46 8.38 -7.01 -0.80
N GLU A 47 7.49 -7.54 -1.61
CA GLU A 47 7.81 -8.24 -2.84
C GLU A 47 7.61 -7.30 -4.03
N TYR A 48 8.61 -7.23 -4.94
CA TYR A 48 8.58 -6.33 -6.08
C TYR A 48 8.70 -7.04 -7.41
N LYS A 49 8.00 -6.51 -8.42
CA LYS A 49 8.25 -6.77 -9.84
C LYS A 49 8.67 -5.50 -10.54
N LYS A 50 9.41 -5.64 -11.64
CA LYS A 50 9.83 -4.52 -12.47
C LYS A 50 9.03 -4.50 -13.76
N SER A 51 8.46 -3.35 -14.09
CA SER A 51 7.79 -3.11 -15.38
C SER A 51 7.66 -1.62 -15.63
N ALA A 52 7.41 -1.24 -16.89
CA ALA A 52 6.88 0.06 -17.21
C ALA A 52 5.43 0.17 -16.71
N VAL A 53 5.02 1.38 -16.35
CA VAL A 53 3.66 1.66 -15.84
C VAL A 53 2.97 2.69 -16.73
N TRP A 54 1.74 2.41 -17.06
CA TRP A 54 0.82 3.32 -17.75
C TRP A 54 -0.26 3.77 -16.76
N ILE A 55 -0.57 5.08 -16.77
CA ILE A 55 -1.73 5.62 -16.04
C ILE A 55 -2.79 6.03 -17.06
N SER A 56 -4.01 5.55 -16.90
CA SER A 56 -5.13 5.97 -17.73
C SER A 56 -5.50 7.42 -17.40
N THR A 57 -5.46 8.28 -18.43
CA THR A 57 -5.80 9.71 -18.30
C THR A 57 -7.07 10.07 -19.04
N THR A 58 -7.72 9.10 -19.68
CA THR A 58 -8.98 9.30 -20.40
C THR A 58 -10.13 9.60 -19.44
N ASN A 59 -11.16 10.27 -19.94
CA ASN A 59 -12.33 10.66 -19.15
C ASN A 59 -13.39 9.55 -19.12
N ASP A 60 -12.98 8.33 -18.81
CA ASP A 60 -13.88 7.19 -18.69
C ASP A 60 -13.74 6.50 -17.30
N VAL A 61 -14.39 5.36 -17.16
CA VAL A 61 -14.40 4.59 -15.89
C VAL A 61 -13.02 4.13 -15.44
N THR A 62 -12.01 4.16 -16.29
CA THR A 62 -10.64 3.71 -15.97
C THR A 62 -9.71 4.86 -15.60
N ARG A 63 -10.18 6.09 -15.58
CA ARG A 63 -9.34 7.25 -15.26
C ARG A 63 -8.62 7.09 -13.92
N GLY A 64 -7.30 7.27 -13.93
CA GLY A 64 -6.44 7.09 -12.76
C GLY A 64 -5.98 5.64 -12.53
N GLN A 65 -6.50 4.68 -13.29
CA GLN A 65 -6.05 3.30 -13.18
C GLN A 65 -4.61 3.16 -13.64
N SER A 66 -3.79 2.51 -12.82
CA SER A 66 -2.42 2.12 -13.19
C SER A 66 -2.42 0.72 -13.82
N VAL A 67 -1.65 0.57 -14.88
CA VAL A 67 -1.51 -0.68 -15.62
C VAL A 67 -0.04 -0.99 -15.81
N ALA A 68 0.37 -2.20 -15.49
CA ALA A 68 1.72 -2.71 -15.75
C ALA A 68 1.63 -4.04 -16.52
N ASP A 69 2.58 -4.27 -17.42
CA ASP A 69 2.67 -5.51 -18.16
C ASP A 69 3.82 -6.37 -17.66
N PHE A 70 3.49 -7.43 -16.94
CA PHE A 70 4.46 -8.38 -16.39
C PHE A 70 4.71 -9.60 -17.29
N ARG A 71 4.09 -9.64 -18.46
CA ARG A 71 4.30 -10.73 -19.41
C ARG A 71 5.71 -10.67 -19.98
N LYS A 72 6.29 -11.82 -20.20
CA LYS A 72 7.56 -11.95 -20.95
C LYS A 72 7.22 -12.09 -22.43
N ILE A 73 7.18 -10.97 -23.14
CA ILE A 73 6.91 -10.93 -24.59
C ILE A 73 8.12 -10.40 -25.32
N ALA A 74 8.37 -10.93 -26.51
CA ALA A 74 9.50 -10.56 -27.36
C ALA A 74 9.21 -9.33 -28.22
N GLU A 75 7.95 -9.08 -28.54
CA GLU A 75 7.52 -7.98 -29.41
C GLU A 75 7.42 -6.66 -28.64
N PRO A 76 7.80 -5.53 -29.23
CA PRO A 76 7.63 -4.20 -28.66
C PRO A 76 6.16 -3.92 -28.30
N THR A 77 5.97 -3.20 -27.20
CA THR A 77 4.64 -2.79 -26.73
C THR A 77 4.58 -1.27 -26.55
N ARG A 78 3.38 -0.76 -26.34
CA ARG A 78 3.15 0.65 -26.03
C ARG A 78 3.82 1.10 -24.71
N PHE A 79 4.40 0.18 -23.94
CA PHE A 79 5.09 0.47 -22.68
C PHE A 79 6.60 0.65 -22.86
N ASP A 80 7.17 0.34 -24.05
CA ASP A 80 8.63 0.21 -24.23
C ASP A 80 9.40 1.52 -24.09
N ASP A 81 8.77 2.66 -24.36
CA ASP A 81 9.37 4.01 -24.23
C ASP A 81 9.29 4.53 -22.80
N ARG A 82 8.72 3.79 -21.86
CA ARG A 82 8.53 4.24 -20.50
C ARG A 82 9.63 3.72 -19.58
N PRO A 83 10.01 4.49 -18.54
CA PRO A 83 11.00 4.03 -17.58
C PRO A 83 10.47 2.83 -16.81
N ILE A 84 11.37 1.88 -16.54
CA ILE A 84 11.06 0.72 -15.71
C ILE A 84 10.91 1.17 -14.26
N GLN A 85 9.79 0.83 -13.67
CA GLN A 85 9.46 1.08 -12.28
C GLN A 85 9.54 -0.22 -11.46
N ARG A 86 9.82 -0.07 -10.19
CA ARG A 86 9.73 -1.15 -9.20
C ARG A 86 8.35 -1.09 -8.54
N ILE A 87 7.56 -2.13 -8.70
CA ILE A 87 6.15 -2.17 -8.35
C ILE A 87 5.96 -3.18 -7.22
N ALA A 88 5.48 -2.74 -6.07
CA ALA A 88 5.12 -3.63 -4.99
C ALA A 88 3.90 -4.49 -5.39
N VAL A 89 4.05 -5.80 -5.35
CA VAL A 89 3.01 -6.77 -5.72
C VAL A 89 2.59 -7.65 -4.55
N GLY A 90 3.28 -7.57 -3.43
CA GLY A 90 2.98 -8.29 -2.22
C GLY A 90 3.78 -7.75 -1.04
N PHE A 91 3.41 -8.16 0.16
CA PHE A 91 4.15 -7.85 1.37
C PHE A 91 3.91 -8.91 2.45
N ASN A 92 4.87 -9.02 3.37
CA ASN A 92 4.73 -9.86 4.54
C ASN A 92 3.92 -9.14 5.62
N TYR A 93 2.66 -9.53 5.80
CA TYR A 93 1.75 -8.89 6.75
C TYR A 93 2.25 -8.96 8.20
N ALA A 94 2.81 -10.10 8.62
CA ALA A 94 3.31 -10.25 9.99
C ALA A 94 4.48 -9.29 10.27
N ALA A 95 5.43 -9.19 9.34
CA ALA A 95 6.56 -8.27 9.43
C ALA A 95 6.10 -6.79 9.36
N PHE A 96 5.12 -6.47 8.53
CA PHE A 96 4.51 -5.13 8.47
C PHE A 96 3.88 -4.76 9.82
N LYS A 97 3.07 -5.66 10.38
CA LYS A 97 2.40 -5.44 11.67
C LYS A 97 3.41 -5.24 12.80
N GLU A 98 4.47 -6.05 12.83
CA GLU A 98 5.55 -5.94 13.81
C GLU A 98 6.24 -4.58 13.72
N GLU A 99 6.62 -4.16 12.50
CA GLU A 99 7.27 -2.86 12.26
C GLU A 99 6.38 -1.69 12.69
N PHE A 100 5.10 -1.75 12.33
CA PHE A 100 4.11 -0.75 12.74
C PHE A 100 3.98 -0.68 14.26
N MET A 101 3.74 -1.82 14.92
CA MET A 101 3.57 -1.86 16.37
C MET A 101 4.84 -1.41 17.10
N ARG A 102 6.00 -1.83 16.64
CA ARG A 102 7.29 -1.41 17.19
C ARG A 102 7.46 0.11 17.11
N THR A 103 7.01 0.72 16.04
CA THR A 103 7.12 2.17 15.83
C THR A 103 6.17 2.95 16.72
N ILE A 104 4.88 2.59 16.77
CA ILE A 104 3.89 3.33 17.56
C ILE A 104 4.01 3.11 19.07
N LEU A 105 4.67 2.03 19.49
CA LEU A 105 4.91 1.71 20.90
C LEU A 105 6.25 2.24 21.43
N LYS A 106 7.07 2.86 20.60
CA LYS A 106 8.28 3.54 21.08
C LYS A 106 7.89 4.61 22.10
N PRO A 107 8.67 4.77 23.19
CA PRO A 107 8.48 5.89 24.09
C PRO A 107 8.52 7.22 23.33
N ASP A 108 7.70 8.18 23.76
CA ASP A 108 7.75 9.52 23.19
C ASP A 108 9.16 10.07 23.36
N CYS A 109 9.71 10.73 22.32
CA CYS A 109 10.97 11.42 22.46
C CYS A 109 10.83 12.50 23.55
N PRO A 110 11.82 12.62 24.43
CA PRO A 110 11.79 13.65 25.48
C PRO A 110 11.76 15.07 24.89
#